data_def39307e838f24b047f1e2da995a5d4
#
_entry.id   def39307e838f24b047f1e2da995a5d4
#
_cell.length_a   1.000
_cell.length_b   1.000
_cell.length_c   1.000
_cell.angle_alpha   90.00
_cell.angle_beta   90.00
_cell.angle_gamma   90.00
#
_symmetry.space_group_name_H-M   'P 1'
#
loop_
_entity.id
_entity.type
_entity.pdbx_description
1 polymer ?
#
loop_
_entity_poly.entity_id
_entity_poly.type
_entity_poly.pdbx_seq_one_letter_code
_entity_poly.pdbx_strand_id
1 'polypeptide(L)'
;GQLLRRHKEFHMEDRCLLHRINPEKGTVTLADGKEYPMLDTEFPTIDWKHPYELSSEEEDVMERITQAFLNCEKLQRHVRFLFTQGSLYKVYNGNLLYHGCVPMNEDGTFTRVNVYGKEYSGKALYDVLENYARKGYYAIDPGEKKKGLDILWFIWENQNSPVFGKAKMTTFERYFIAVSYTHLRAHETSQDLV
;
A
#
# COMPACT_ATOMS: atom_id res chain seq x y z
N GLY A 1 -6.74 4.10 6.10
CA GLY A 1 -6.62 4.48 7.52
C GLY A 1 -6.90 3.33 8.49
N GLN A 2 -8.06 2.72 8.42
CA GLN A 2 -8.45 1.63 9.37
C GLN A 2 -7.56 0.40 9.24
N LEU A 3 -7.19 0.00 8.02
CA LEU A 3 -6.32 -1.14 7.77
C LEU A 3 -4.93 -0.92 8.40
N LEU A 4 -4.34 0.24 8.17
CA LEU A 4 -3.02 0.60 8.67
C LEU A 4 -2.97 0.59 10.20
N ARG A 5 -4.06 1.00 10.86
CA ARG A 5 -4.17 0.98 12.32
C ARG A 5 -4.30 -0.43 12.90
N ARG A 6 -4.87 -1.39 12.13
CA ARG A 6 -5.01 -2.79 12.58
C ARG A 6 -3.74 -3.61 12.48
N HIS A 7 -2.88 -3.29 11.52
CA HIS A 7 -1.69 -4.07 11.18
C HIS A 7 -0.41 -3.26 11.35
N LYS A 8 -0.08 -2.94 12.60
CA LYS A 8 1.15 -2.21 12.95
C LYS A 8 2.41 -2.93 12.50
N GLU A 9 2.37 -4.27 12.42
CA GLU A 9 3.45 -5.12 11.93
C GLU A 9 3.83 -4.85 10.47
N PHE A 10 2.97 -4.19 9.70
CA PHE A 10 3.28 -3.81 8.32
C PHE A 10 3.99 -2.46 8.20
N HIS A 11 4.13 -1.72 9.29
CA HIS A 11 4.87 -0.44 9.35
C HIS A 11 4.47 0.54 8.25
N MET A 12 3.16 0.81 8.11
CA MET A 12 2.61 1.66 7.06
C MET A 12 1.94 2.94 7.59
N GLU A 13 2.21 3.32 8.83
CA GLU A 13 1.61 4.49 9.49
C GLU A 13 2.03 5.82 8.85
N ASP A 14 3.18 5.85 8.18
CA ASP A 14 3.71 7.00 7.44
C ASP A 14 2.83 7.40 6.23
N ARG A 15 1.89 6.53 5.79
CA ARG A 15 0.89 6.84 4.76
C ARG A 15 -0.26 7.70 5.29
N CYS A 16 -0.40 7.82 6.61
CA CYS A 16 -1.44 8.63 7.24
C CYS A 16 -0.90 10.02 7.54
N LEU A 17 -1.23 11.02 6.74
CA LEU A 17 -0.67 12.36 6.82
C LEU A 17 -1.63 13.42 7.37
N LEU A 18 -2.96 13.21 7.34
CA LEU A 18 -3.93 14.23 7.72
C LEU A 18 -3.74 14.75 9.15
N HIS A 19 -3.43 13.89 10.11
CA HIS A 19 -3.17 14.27 11.49
C HIS A 19 -1.84 15.04 11.70
N ARG A 20 -1.01 15.14 10.66
CA ARG A 20 0.27 15.88 10.66
C ARG A 20 0.15 17.26 10.03
N ILE A 21 -1.03 17.60 9.53
CA ILE A 21 -1.33 18.92 8.97
C ILE A 21 -1.64 19.90 10.10
N ASN A 22 -1.05 21.07 10.01
CA ASN A 22 -1.44 22.22 10.84
C ASN A 22 -2.26 23.18 9.96
N PRO A 23 -3.61 23.19 10.08
CA PRO A 23 -4.46 23.98 9.21
C PRO A 23 -4.32 25.50 9.46
N GLU A 24 -3.94 25.91 10.69
CA GLU A 24 -3.76 27.32 11.03
C GLU A 24 -2.51 27.92 10.36
N LYS A 25 -1.44 27.12 10.27
CA LYS A 25 -0.18 27.52 9.63
C LYS A 25 -0.14 27.20 8.14
N GLY A 26 -1.02 26.35 7.65
CA GLY A 26 -0.96 25.83 6.28
C GLY A 26 0.29 24.96 6.03
N THR A 27 0.69 24.15 7.00
CA THR A 27 1.90 23.31 6.92
C THR A 27 1.59 21.85 7.24
N VAL A 28 2.47 20.96 6.79
CA VAL A 28 2.45 19.53 7.14
C VAL A 28 3.82 19.07 7.62
N THR A 29 3.86 18.25 8.66
CA THR A 29 5.10 17.64 9.16
C THR A 29 5.29 16.27 8.52
N LEU A 30 6.37 16.09 7.76
CA LEU A 30 6.70 14.80 7.13
C LEU A 30 7.47 13.86 8.07
N ALA A 31 7.80 12.67 7.56
CA ALA A 31 8.48 11.63 8.33
C ALA A 31 9.90 12.02 8.79
N ASP A 32 10.54 12.96 8.10
CA ASP A 32 11.84 13.54 8.47
C ASP A 32 11.76 14.54 9.66
N GLY A 33 10.56 14.76 10.19
CA GLY A 33 10.29 15.69 11.29
C GLY A 33 10.28 17.17 10.88
N LYS A 34 10.43 17.49 9.60
CA LYS A 34 10.41 18.86 9.10
C LYS A 34 9.00 19.32 8.74
N GLU A 35 8.76 20.60 8.94
CA GLU A 35 7.51 21.28 8.55
C GLU A 35 7.65 21.85 7.14
N TYR A 36 6.69 21.55 6.28
CA TYR A 36 6.66 21.98 4.89
C TYR A 36 5.41 22.81 4.62
N PRO A 37 5.51 23.97 3.93
CA PRO A 37 4.35 24.74 3.54
C PRO A 37 3.53 23.98 2.50
N MET A 38 2.22 24.03 2.64
CA MET A 38 1.29 23.41 1.70
C MET A 38 0.87 24.40 0.59
N LEU A 39 0.72 23.87 -0.62
CA LEU A 39 0.23 24.64 -1.78
C LEU A 39 -1.28 24.87 -1.71
N ASP A 40 -2.00 23.95 -1.12
CA ASP A 40 -3.44 23.99 -0.93
C ASP A 40 -3.76 23.49 0.47
N THR A 41 -4.58 24.23 1.19
CA THR A 41 -5.01 23.97 2.56
C THR A 41 -6.54 23.91 2.69
N GLU A 42 -7.24 23.94 1.56
CA GLU A 42 -8.70 23.88 1.53
C GLU A 42 -9.18 22.43 1.61
N PHE A 43 -9.57 22.02 2.81
CA PHE A 43 -10.17 20.71 3.09
C PHE A 43 -11.55 20.91 3.73
N PRO A 44 -12.58 21.28 2.95
CA PRO A 44 -13.86 21.75 3.49
C PRO A 44 -14.66 20.67 4.23
N THR A 45 -14.37 19.39 3.99
CA THR A 45 -15.08 18.25 4.60
C THR A 45 -14.36 17.64 5.79
N ILE A 46 -13.11 18.06 6.09
CA ILE A 46 -12.32 17.44 7.16
C ILE A 46 -12.71 18.00 8.53
N ASP A 47 -13.15 17.12 9.43
CA ASP A 47 -13.13 17.39 10.86
C ASP A 47 -11.73 17.16 11.41
N TRP A 48 -11.02 18.20 11.79
CA TRP A 48 -9.66 18.13 12.31
C TRP A 48 -9.52 17.39 13.65
N LYS A 49 -10.62 17.16 14.37
CA LYS A 49 -10.63 16.29 15.55
C LYS A 49 -10.64 14.81 15.17
N HIS A 50 -11.25 14.53 14.05
CA HIS A 50 -11.41 13.16 13.50
C HIS A 50 -11.04 13.10 12.02
N PRO A 51 -9.80 13.47 11.62
CA PRO A 51 -9.44 13.75 10.22
C PRO A 51 -9.53 12.54 9.28
N TYR A 52 -9.82 11.34 9.79
CA TYR A 52 -9.98 10.12 9.01
C TYR A 52 -11.42 9.60 9.01
N GLU A 53 -12.36 10.34 9.56
CA GLU A 53 -13.79 10.06 9.44
C GLU A 53 -14.32 10.72 8.19
N LEU A 54 -15.15 10.01 7.44
CA LEU A 54 -15.79 10.51 6.24
C LEU A 54 -17.07 11.26 6.62
N SER A 55 -17.44 12.28 5.86
CA SER A 55 -18.79 12.86 5.94
C SER A 55 -19.82 11.88 5.36
N SER A 56 -21.10 12.10 5.61
CA SER A 56 -22.17 11.26 5.06
C SER A 56 -22.20 11.27 3.53
N GLU A 57 -21.88 12.41 2.91
CA GLU A 57 -21.78 12.53 1.45
C GLU A 57 -20.57 11.76 0.89
N GLU A 58 -19.45 11.79 1.61
CA GLU A 58 -18.25 11.03 1.24
C GLU A 58 -18.47 9.53 1.40
N GLU A 59 -19.16 9.09 2.46
CA GLU A 59 -19.56 7.69 2.64
C GLU A 59 -20.43 7.19 1.50
N ASP A 60 -21.44 7.99 1.09
CA ASP A 60 -22.32 7.72 -0.05
C ASP A 60 -21.53 7.56 -1.36
N VAL A 61 -20.56 8.46 -1.61
CA VAL A 61 -19.69 8.39 -2.79
C VAL A 61 -18.84 7.12 -2.74
N MET A 62 -18.24 6.81 -1.60
CA MET A 62 -17.42 5.60 -1.43
C MET A 62 -18.23 4.33 -1.61
N GLU A 63 -19.46 4.28 -1.10
CA GLU A 63 -20.35 3.14 -1.33
C GLU A 63 -20.69 2.97 -2.81
N ARG A 64 -21.09 4.04 -3.52
CA ARG A 64 -21.39 3.98 -4.95
C ARG A 64 -20.20 3.53 -5.79
N ILE A 65 -18.99 4.03 -5.50
CA ILE A 65 -17.76 3.61 -6.16
C ILE A 65 -17.51 2.12 -5.90
N THR A 66 -17.62 1.69 -4.65
CA THR A 66 -17.44 0.29 -4.26
C THR A 66 -18.41 -0.63 -5.02
N GLN A 67 -19.69 -0.26 -5.08
CA GLN A 67 -20.70 -1.03 -5.82
C GLN A 67 -20.43 -1.04 -7.32
N ALA A 68 -19.98 0.06 -7.91
CA ALA A 68 -19.61 0.12 -9.31
C ALA A 68 -18.46 -0.86 -9.66
N PHE A 69 -17.45 -0.97 -8.80
CA PHE A 69 -16.36 -1.93 -8.97
C PHE A 69 -16.83 -3.38 -8.78
N LEU A 70 -17.62 -3.64 -7.74
CA LEU A 70 -18.14 -4.99 -7.44
C LEU A 70 -19.07 -5.53 -8.55
N ASN A 71 -19.88 -4.66 -9.16
CA ASN A 71 -20.85 -5.02 -10.18
C ASN A 71 -20.31 -4.93 -11.62
N CYS A 72 -19.05 -4.54 -11.83
CA CYS A 72 -18.46 -4.48 -13.16
C CYS A 72 -18.06 -5.87 -13.66
N GLU A 73 -18.86 -6.48 -14.52
CA GLU A 73 -18.62 -7.84 -15.07
C GLU A 73 -17.25 -7.97 -15.75
N LYS A 74 -16.83 -6.95 -16.50
CA LYS A 74 -15.54 -6.96 -17.18
C LYS A 74 -14.40 -7.03 -16.17
N LEU A 75 -14.48 -6.22 -15.11
CA LEU A 75 -13.50 -6.24 -14.02
C LEU A 75 -13.48 -7.59 -13.32
N GLN A 76 -14.66 -8.14 -13.00
CA GLN A 76 -14.76 -9.44 -12.33
C GLN A 76 -14.16 -10.58 -13.18
N ARG A 77 -14.32 -10.55 -14.51
CA ARG A 77 -13.64 -11.50 -15.41
C ARG A 77 -12.11 -11.37 -15.37
N HIS A 78 -11.60 -10.14 -15.39
CA HIS A 78 -10.16 -9.90 -15.34
C HIS A 78 -9.58 -10.31 -13.98
N VAL A 79 -10.24 -10.00 -12.89
CA VAL A 79 -9.83 -10.39 -11.53
C VAL A 79 -9.84 -11.92 -11.40
N ARG A 80 -10.88 -12.60 -11.89
CA ARG A 80 -10.93 -14.06 -11.89
C ARG A 80 -9.77 -14.66 -12.69
N PHE A 81 -9.49 -14.14 -13.88
CA PHE A 81 -8.36 -14.58 -14.69
C PHE A 81 -7.04 -14.41 -13.94
N LEU A 82 -6.84 -13.24 -13.30
CA LEU A 82 -5.64 -12.95 -12.51
C LEU A 82 -5.45 -13.97 -11.37
N PHE A 83 -6.49 -14.30 -10.62
CA PHE A 83 -6.40 -15.27 -9.52
C PHE A 83 -6.35 -16.74 -9.96
N THR A 84 -6.81 -17.06 -11.18
CA THR A 84 -6.74 -18.44 -11.70
C THR A 84 -5.44 -18.73 -12.43
N GLN A 85 -4.90 -17.77 -13.17
CA GLN A 85 -3.73 -17.95 -14.06
C GLN A 85 -2.50 -17.16 -13.64
N GLY A 86 -2.68 -16.11 -12.83
CA GLY A 86 -1.59 -15.25 -12.37
C GLY A 86 -0.81 -15.87 -11.21
N SER A 87 0.41 -15.36 -11.02
CA SER A 87 1.29 -15.66 -9.90
C SER A 87 2.17 -14.45 -9.60
N LEU A 88 2.69 -14.35 -8.39
CA LEU A 88 3.65 -13.30 -8.03
C LEU A 88 5.02 -13.53 -8.69
N TYR A 89 5.34 -14.74 -9.06
CA TYR A 89 6.54 -15.10 -9.83
C TYR A 89 6.30 -16.37 -10.65
N LYS A 90 7.14 -16.59 -11.65
CA LYS A 90 7.14 -17.82 -12.44
C LYS A 90 8.56 -18.19 -12.86
N VAL A 91 8.89 -19.47 -12.81
CA VAL A 91 10.10 -19.99 -13.41
C VAL A 91 9.74 -20.64 -14.75
N TYR A 92 10.36 -20.18 -15.83
CA TYR A 92 10.14 -20.70 -17.16
C TYR A 92 11.44 -20.73 -17.95
N ASN A 93 11.78 -21.88 -18.54
CA ASN A 93 13.03 -22.10 -19.28
C ASN A 93 14.30 -21.67 -18.51
N GLY A 94 14.35 -21.93 -17.18
CA GLY A 94 15.47 -21.53 -16.34
C GLY A 94 15.50 -20.04 -15.95
N ASN A 95 14.56 -19.24 -16.43
CA ASN A 95 14.45 -17.83 -16.09
C ASN A 95 13.43 -17.63 -14.96
N LEU A 96 13.78 -16.80 -13.98
CA LEU A 96 12.88 -16.30 -12.96
C LEU A 96 12.18 -15.02 -13.45
N LEU A 97 10.88 -15.07 -13.56
CA LEU A 97 10.02 -13.95 -13.97
C LEU A 97 9.25 -13.45 -12.76
N TYR A 98 9.33 -12.15 -12.45
CA TYR A 98 8.59 -11.49 -11.39
C TYR A 98 8.34 -10.03 -11.76
N HIS A 99 7.39 -9.38 -11.09
CA HIS A 99 6.96 -8.04 -11.50
C HIS A 99 7.84 -6.91 -10.94
N GLY A 100 8.15 -6.94 -9.66
CA GLY A 100 8.80 -5.82 -8.95
C GLY A 100 10.24 -6.13 -8.57
N CYS A 101 10.46 -6.54 -7.33
CA CYS A 101 11.78 -6.78 -6.77
C CYS A 101 11.80 -7.98 -5.82
N VAL A 102 12.99 -8.48 -5.54
CA VAL A 102 13.24 -9.35 -4.38
C VAL A 102 13.67 -8.45 -3.22
N PRO A 103 12.89 -8.33 -2.13
CA PRO A 103 13.30 -7.49 -1.00
C PRO A 103 14.64 -7.93 -0.42
N MET A 104 15.61 -7.04 -0.41
CA MET A 104 16.98 -7.28 0.05
C MET A 104 17.44 -6.17 1.01
N ASN A 105 18.32 -6.52 1.92
CA ASN A 105 19.06 -5.60 2.77
C ASN A 105 20.28 -5.04 2.02
N GLU A 106 20.86 -3.96 2.52
CA GLU A 106 22.06 -3.33 1.93
C GLU A 106 23.27 -4.27 1.88
N ASP A 107 23.34 -5.24 2.78
CA ASP A 107 24.40 -6.26 2.82
C ASP A 107 24.21 -7.42 1.81
N GLY A 108 23.16 -7.36 0.98
CA GLY A 108 22.81 -8.37 0.01
C GLY A 108 22.06 -9.58 0.57
N THR A 109 21.71 -9.59 1.84
CA THR A 109 20.85 -10.64 2.42
C THR A 109 19.37 -10.37 2.12
N PHE A 110 18.54 -11.43 2.10
CA PHE A 110 17.11 -11.26 1.91
C PHE A 110 16.46 -10.60 3.13
N THR A 111 15.67 -9.56 2.88
CA THR A 111 14.86 -8.91 3.93
C THR A 111 13.87 -9.91 4.51
N ARG A 112 13.82 -9.97 5.84
CA ARG A 112 12.82 -10.77 6.57
C ARG A 112 11.57 -9.93 6.81
N VAL A 113 10.43 -10.52 6.49
CA VAL A 113 9.12 -9.88 6.63
C VAL A 113 8.26 -10.73 7.56
N ASN A 114 7.71 -10.09 8.60
CA ASN A 114 6.74 -10.74 9.47
C ASN A 114 5.38 -10.77 8.80
N VAL A 115 4.84 -11.97 8.59
CA VAL A 115 3.48 -12.19 8.10
C VAL A 115 2.73 -13.01 9.15
N TYR A 116 1.86 -12.34 9.90
CA TYR A 116 1.04 -12.95 10.96
C TYR A 116 1.83 -13.76 11.98
N GLY A 117 2.92 -13.17 12.50
CA GLY A 117 3.73 -13.77 13.56
C GLY A 117 4.83 -14.71 13.10
N LYS A 118 4.98 -14.93 11.79
CA LYS A 118 6.07 -15.75 11.24
C LYS A 118 6.89 -14.96 10.22
N GLU A 119 8.20 -15.10 10.28
CA GLU A 119 9.12 -14.43 9.35
C GLU A 119 9.31 -15.24 8.06
N TYR A 120 9.32 -14.53 6.95
CA TYR A 120 9.56 -15.08 5.62
C TYR A 120 10.52 -14.18 4.83
N SER A 121 11.29 -14.77 3.92
CA SER A 121 12.21 -14.06 3.04
C SER A 121 12.37 -14.76 1.70
N GLY A 122 12.88 -14.07 0.69
CA GLY A 122 13.11 -14.62 -0.64
C GLY A 122 11.89 -15.35 -1.20
N LYS A 123 12.07 -16.56 -1.75
CA LYS A 123 11.00 -17.37 -2.32
C LYS A 123 9.83 -17.63 -1.34
N ALA A 124 10.14 -17.91 -0.07
CA ALA A 124 9.11 -18.19 0.93
C ALA A 124 8.19 -16.99 1.18
N LEU A 125 8.70 -15.75 1.03
CA LEU A 125 7.89 -14.55 1.10
C LEU A 125 6.90 -14.49 -0.07
N TYR A 126 7.34 -14.74 -1.29
CA TYR A 126 6.44 -14.80 -2.45
C TYR A 126 5.34 -15.85 -2.27
N ASP A 127 5.71 -17.06 -1.84
CA ASP A 127 4.78 -18.18 -1.67
C ASP A 127 3.69 -17.87 -0.62
N VAL A 128 4.08 -17.27 0.53
CA VAL A 128 3.13 -16.93 1.58
C VAL A 128 2.21 -15.78 1.18
N LEU A 129 2.74 -14.75 0.52
CA LEU A 129 1.93 -13.62 0.04
C LEU A 129 0.92 -14.07 -1.02
N GLU A 130 1.34 -14.91 -1.98
CA GLU A 130 0.45 -15.47 -2.98
C GLU A 130 -0.66 -16.33 -2.34
N ASN A 131 -0.31 -17.17 -1.37
CA ASN A 131 -1.29 -17.99 -0.65
C ASN A 131 -2.36 -17.12 0.02
N TYR A 132 -1.96 -16.08 0.77
CA TYR A 132 -2.92 -15.16 1.39
C TYR A 132 -3.71 -14.34 0.38
N ALA A 133 -3.10 -13.88 -0.71
CA ALA A 133 -3.81 -13.19 -1.78
C ALA A 133 -4.93 -14.06 -2.36
N ARG A 134 -4.67 -15.36 -2.60
CA ARG A 134 -5.67 -16.33 -3.05
C ARG A 134 -6.77 -16.56 -1.99
N LYS A 135 -6.42 -16.60 -0.70
CA LYS A 135 -7.41 -16.66 0.39
C LYS A 135 -8.30 -15.42 0.39
N GLY A 136 -7.77 -14.22 0.12
CA GLY A 136 -8.56 -13.00 -0.01
C GLY A 136 -9.66 -13.10 -1.06
N TYR A 137 -9.40 -13.84 -2.14
CA TYR A 137 -10.36 -14.04 -3.21
C TYR A 137 -11.30 -15.25 -2.99
N TYR A 138 -10.75 -16.41 -2.62
CA TYR A 138 -11.47 -17.68 -2.63
C TYR A 138 -12.00 -18.12 -1.25
N ALA A 139 -11.45 -17.62 -0.12
CA ALA A 139 -11.85 -18.11 1.18
C ALA A 139 -13.32 -17.83 1.50
N ILE A 140 -13.99 -18.83 2.06
CA ILE A 140 -15.36 -18.72 2.57
C ILE A 140 -15.32 -18.22 4.02
N ASP A 141 -14.35 -18.69 4.82
CA ASP A 141 -14.16 -18.22 6.20
C ASP A 141 -13.85 -16.72 6.21
N PRO A 142 -14.65 -15.90 6.95
CA PRO A 142 -14.46 -14.45 6.96
C PRO A 142 -13.12 -14.00 7.54
N GLY A 143 -12.58 -14.74 8.52
CA GLY A 143 -11.28 -14.41 9.13
C GLY A 143 -10.13 -14.63 8.17
N GLU A 144 -10.10 -15.78 7.49
CA GLU A 144 -9.08 -16.07 6.47
C GLU A 144 -9.22 -15.14 5.26
N LYS A 145 -10.44 -14.83 4.83
CA LYS A 145 -10.69 -13.86 3.77
C LYS A 145 -10.15 -12.48 4.12
N LYS A 146 -10.41 -12.01 5.34
CA LYS A 146 -9.93 -10.72 5.83
C LYS A 146 -8.41 -10.65 5.84
N LYS A 147 -7.73 -11.67 6.35
CA LYS A 147 -6.26 -11.76 6.31
C LYS A 147 -5.74 -11.69 4.87
N GLY A 148 -6.39 -12.38 3.96
CA GLY A 148 -6.04 -12.34 2.54
C GLY A 148 -6.21 -10.96 1.92
N LEU A 149 -7.29 -10.24 2.22
CA LEU A 149 -7.52 -8.87 1.76
C LEU A 149 -6.49 -7.89 2.34
N ASP A 150 -6.11 -8.06 3.59
CA ASP A 150 -5.07 -7.25 4.24
C ASP A 150 -3.69 -7.49 3.58
N ILE A 151 -3.40 -8.73 3.17
CA ILE A 151 -2.18 -9.03 2.41
C ILE A 151 -2.23 -8.47 0.98
N LEU A 152 -3.38 -8.43 0.31
CA LEU A 152 -3.50 -7.76 -0.99
C LEU A 152 -3.15 -6.28 -0.88
N TRP A 153 -3.56 -5.63 0.21
CA TRP A 153 -3.16 -4.25 0.50
C TRP A 153 -1.65 -4.14 0.75
N PHE A 154 -1.05 -5.06 1.54
CA PHE A 154 0.39 -5.14 1.74
C PHE A 154 1.14 -5.27 0.40
N ILE A 155 0.71 -6.18 -0.46
CA ILE A 155 1.32 -6.41 -1.78
C ILE A 155 1.30 -5.12 -2.62
N TRP A 156 0.24 -4.32 -2.52
CA TRP A 156 0.09 -3.11 -3.30
C TRP A 156 0.96 -1.94 -2.83
N GLU A 157 1.19 -1.77 -1.53
CA GLU A 157 1.77 -0.52 -1.01
C GLU A 157 2.94 -0.67 -0.02
N ASN A 158 3.27 -1.88 0.43
CA ASN A 158 4.34 -2.04 1.40
C ASN A 158 5.73 -1.99 0.74
N GLN A 159 6.68 -1.30 1.39
CA GLN A 159 8.07 -1.21 0.92
C GLN A 159 8.77 -2.57 0.78
N ASN A 160 8.38 -3.56 1.58
CA ASN A 160 8.91 -4.92 1.53
C ASN A 160 8.07 -5.85 0.64
N SER A 161 7.14 -5.28 -0.15
CA SER A 161 6.37 -6.04 -1.12
C SER A 161 7.22 -6.36 -2.35
N PRO A 162 7.23 -7.62 -2.79
CA PRO A 162 7.93 -8.00 -4.02
C PRO A 162 7.27 -7.44 -5.30
N VAL A 163 6.09 -6.85 -5.20
CA VAL A 163 5.35 -6.27 -6.32
C VAL A 163 5.47 -4.75 -6.35
N PHE A 164 5.43 -4.09 -5.20
CA PHE A 164 5.43 -2.63 -5.14
C PHE A 164 6.79 -2.03 -5.52
N GLY A 165 7.90 -2.59 -5.04
CA GLY A 165 9.26 -2.21 -5.42
C GLY A 165 9.67 -0.77 -5.10
N LYS A 166 8.97 -0.12 -4.15
CA LYS A 166 9.20 1.29 -3.76
C LYS A 166 9.09 1.45 -2.26
N ALA A 167 9.76 2.47 -1.72
CA ALA A 167 9.68 2.77 -0.30
C ALA A 167 8.26 3.23 0.11
N LYS A 168 7.66 4.16 -0.65
CA LYS A 168 6.29 4.64 -0.45
C LYS A 168 5.73 5.34 -1.68
N MET A 169 4.41 5.55 -1.69
CA MET A 169 3.77 6.48 -2.62
C MET A 169 3.92 7.91 -2.10
N THR A 170 4.28 8.85 -2.96
CA THR A 170 4.47 10.28 -2.63
C THR A 170 3.40 11.16 -3.28
N THR A 171 2.22 10.61 -3.52
CA THR A 171 1.14 11.32 -4.20
C THR A 171 0.70 12.56 -3.45
N PHE A 172 0.54 12.47 -2.13
CA PHE A 172 0.16 13.61 -1.29
C PHE A 172 1.21 14.72 -1.38
N GLU A 173 2.48 14.38 -1.20
CA GLU A 173 3.59 15.32 -1.23
C GLU A 173 3.67 16.03 -2.58
N ARG A 174 3.46 15.31 -3.67
CA ARG A 174 3.48 15.90 -5.03
C ARG A 174 2.38 16.90 -5.30
N TYR A 175 1.19 16.69 -4.74
CA TYR A 175 0.06 17.59 -4.95
C TYR A 175 0.03 18.76 -3.98
N PHE A 176 0.44 18.55 -2.74
CA PHE A 176 0.20 19.51 -1.67
C PHE A 176 1.45 20.20 -1.15
N ILE A 177 2.67 19.80 -1.56
CA ILE A 177 3.90 20.39 -1.03
C ILE A 177 4.76 20.98 -2.15
N ALA A 178 5.21 22.24 -1.94
CA ALA A 178 6.13 22.93 -2.84
C ALA A 178 7.57 22.41 -2.66
N VAL A 179 7.83 21.14 -2.98
CA VAL A 179 9.18 20.54 -2.86
C VAL A 179 9.77 20.30 -4.24
N SER A 180 11.08 20.51 -4.38
CA SER A 180 11.77 20.17 -5.63
C SER A 180 11.65 18.66 -5.89
N TYR A 181 11.31 18.30 -7.10
CA TYR A 181 11.10 16.93 -7.60
C TYR A 181 12.23 15.95 -7.23
N THR A 182 13.44 16.44 -7.06
CA THR A 182 14.63 15.67 -6.71
C THR A 182 14.55 15.05 -5.30
N HIS A 183 13.95 15.76 -4.35
CA HIS A 183 13.87 15.28 -2.96
C HIS A 183 12.81 14.17 -2.80
N LEU A 184 11.71 14.25 -3.55
CA LEU A 184 10.65 13.22 -3.56
C LEU A 184 11.12 11.94 -4.26
N ARG A 185 11.93 12.08 -5.32
CA ARG A 185 12.47 10.95 -6.06
C ARG A 185 13.43 10.09 -5.24
N ALA A 186 14.22 10.69 -4.35
CA ALA A 186 15.13 9.95 -3.47
C ALA A 186 14.40 8.97 -2.53
N HIS A 187 13.14 9.24 -2.19
CA HIS A 187 12.30 8.34 -1.40
C HIS A 187 11.59 7.27 -2.23
N GLU A 188 11.43 7.47 -3.53
CA GLU A 188 10.86 6.49 -4.45
C GLU A 188 11.90 5.50 -4.99
N THR A 189 13.17 5.91 -5.06
CA THR A 189 14.23 5.19 -5.80
C THR A 189 15.23 4.44 -4.92
N SER A 190 15.01 4.32 -3.61
CA SER A 190 15.96 3.60 -2.75
C SER A 190 16.10 2.10 -3.07
N GLN A 191 15.33 1.56 -4.02
CA GLN A 191 15.41 0.17 -4.48
C GLN A 191 15.68 0.03 -6.00
N ASP A 192 15.80 1.13 -6.75
CA ASP A 192 16.07 1.09 -8.20
C ASP A 192 17.57 0.97 -8.57
N LEU A 193 18.43 0.67 -7.59
CA LEU A 193 19.90 0.55 -7.78
C LEU A 193 20.39 -0.87 -7.41
N VAL A 194 19.80 -1.89 -8.02
CA VAL A 194 20.46 -3.21 -8.17
C VAL A 194 20.17 -3.78 -9.54
#